data_e9faff27c6216bd6dfa922528fc09bfe
#
_entry.id   e9faff27c6216bd6dfa922528fc09bfe
#
_cell.length_a   1.000
_cell.length_b   1.000
_cell.length_c   1.000
_cell.angle_alpha   90.00
_cell.angle_beta   90.00
_cell.angle_gamma   90.00
#
_symmetry.space_group_name_H-M   'P 1'
#
loop_
_entity.id
_entity.type
_entity.pdbx_description
1 polymer ?
#
loop_
_entity_poly.entity_id
_entity_poly.type
_entity_poly.pdbx_seq_one_letter_code
_entity_poly.pdbx_strand_id
1 'polypeptide(L)'
;MENFKNKIAVVTGGGTGMGRELVRQLAQEGCHVAMCDVIEENMLETYEIVSKESPGITLTKHVCDVSNEEQVIRFKDEVLSEQKTETINLLFNNAGIGGGGSFVDSSREEWERCFAVCWYGVYYCSRAFMPSMVASSEGHLINTSSVNGFWASLGGTPHTSYSAAKFAVKGFSEALLDDFRINAPHLGVSVVMPGHIGTSIAINTGKIINSNLSGTSIERSDEEMQKVKENMIKLGAPVHNQSLDQIREIIKERANSFKEDAPTTAAEAATVILDGVKENKWRILIGEDAKALDKWVRESPEDAYNISYNLEKRKEEGEEFEL
;
A
#
# COMPACT_ATOMS: atom_id res chain seq x y z
N MET A 1 2.83 16.17 15.92
CA MET A 1 1.34 16.41 15.93
C MET A 1 0.75 15.59 17.05
N GLU A 2 0.12 16.20 18.05
CA GLU A 2 -0.36 15.48 19.24
C GLU A 2 -1.71 14.77 19.06
N ASN A 3 -2.56 15.29 18.18
CA ASN A 3 -3.87 14.74 17.87
C ASN A 3 -4.32 15.16 16.46
N PHE A 4 -5.39 14.54 15.96
CA PHE A 4 -5.93 14.79 14.62
C PHE A 4 -7.22 15.62 14.61
N LYS A 5 -7.71 16.05 15.77
CA LYS A 5 -8.95 16.81 15.86
C LYS A 5 -8.89 18.12 15.06
N ASN A 6 -9.90 18.35 14.23
CA ASN A 6 -10.01 19.50 13.31
C ASN A 6 -8.87 19.63 12.29
N LYS A 7 -8.07 18.58 12.09
CA LYS A 7 -7.11 18.48 11.00
C LYS A 7 -7.81 18.02 9.73
N ILE A 8 -7.14 18.21 8.60
CA ILE A 8 -7.59 17.72 7.29
C ILE A 8 -6.60 16.70 6.79
N ALA A 9 -7.08 15.49 6.56
CA ALA A 9 -6.30 14.37 6.04
C ALA A 9 -6.75 14.00 4.62
N VAL A 10 -5.78 13.66 3.78
CA VAL A 10 -5.99 13.05 2.47
C VAL A 10 -5.46 11.62 2.53
N VAL A 11 -6.30 10.64 2.14
CA VAL A 11 -5.95 9.21 2.15
C VAL A 11 -6.16 8.61 0.77
N THR A 12 -5.08 8.17 0.11
CA THR A 12 -5.18 7.44 -1.16
C THR A 12 -5.38 5.96 -0.91
N GLY A 13 -6.17 5.27 -1.76
CA GLY A 13 -6.54 3.87 -1.55
C GLY A 13 -7.45 3.68 -0.33
N GLY A 14 -8.36 4.63 -0.09
CA GLY A 14 -9.25 4.67 1.08
C GLY A 14 -10.42 3.67 1.03
N GLY A 15 -10.56 2.92 -0.05
CA GLY A 15 -11.70 2.02 -0.25
C GLY A 15 -11.66 0.73 0.56
N THR A 16 -10.49 0.18 0.87
CA THR A 16 -10.34 -1.09 1.60
C THR A 16 -9.09 -1.13 2.47
N GLY A 17 -8.97 -2.19 3.27
CA GLY A 17 -7.75 -2.53 4.02
C GLY A 17 -7.27 -1.40 4.91
N MET A 18 -5.96 -1.17 4.94
CA MET A 18 -5.35 -0.12 5.77
C MET A 18 -5.90 1.27 5.45
N GLY A 19 -6.16 1.57 4.16
CA GLY A 19 -6.71 2.87 3.77
C GLY A 19 -8.10 3.13 4.37
N ARG A 20 -9.00 2.15 4.33
CA ARG A 20 -10.32 2.22 4.99
C ARG A 20 -10.17 2.49 6.49
N GLU A 21 -9.30 1.73 7.15
CA GLU A 21 -9.12 1.86 8.60
C GLU A 21 -8.44 3.17 8.99
N LEU A 22 -7.53 3.70 8.16
CA LEU A 22 -6.99 5.06 8.34
C LEU A 22 -8.09 6.11 8.26
N VAL A 23 -8.95 6.05 7.23
CA VAL A 23 -10.10 6.97 7.08
C VAL A 23 -11.01 6.90 8.31
N ARG A 24 -11.34 5.66 8.74
CA ARG A 24 -12.23 5.40 9.86
C ARG A 24 -11.67 5.95 11.18
N GLN A 25 -10.44 5.59 11.53
CA GLN A 25 -9.82 5.98 12.80
C GLN A 25 -9.52 7.48 12.85
N LEU A 26 -9.07 8.10 11.74
CA LEU A 26 -8.92 9.56 11.65
C LEU A 26 -10.25 10.27 11.91
N ALA A 27 -11.32 9.81 11.28
CA ALA A 27 -12.66 10.36 11.47
C ALA A 27 -13.15 10.25 12.93
N GLN A 28 -12.89 9.10 13.59
CA GLN A 28 -13.21 8.87 14.99
C GLN A 28 -12.45 9.83 15.93
N GLU A 29 -11.24 10.25 15.56
CA GLU A 29 -10.46 11.25 16.28
C GLU A 29 -10.86 12.70 15.93
N GLY A 30 -11.91 12.90 15.12
CA GLY A 30 -12.42 14.22 14.73
C GLY A 30 -11.64 14.91 13.62
N CYS A 31 -10.91 14.15 12.81
CA CYS A 31 -10.23 14.63 11.61
C CYS A 31 -11.25 14.72 10.45
N HIS A 32 -11.18 15.77 9.65
CA HIS A 32 -11.85 15.85 8.36
C HIS A 32 -11.04 15.03 7.35
N VAL A 33 -11.70 14.19 6.54
CA VAL A 33 -11.00 13.27 5.66
C VAL A 33 -11.48 13.38 4.23
N ALA A 34 -10.55 13.51 3.29
CA ALA A 34 -10.77 13.30 1.89
C ALA A 34 -10.09 11.97 1.48
N MET A 35 -10.82 11.07 0.85
CA MET A 35 -10.25 9.82 0.36
C MET A 35 -10.41 9.66 -1.13
N CYS A 36 -9.48 8.94 -1.76
CA CYS A 36 -9.67 8.47 -3.12
C CYS A 36 -9.42 6.98 -3.25
N ASP A 37 -10.05 6.38 -4.24
CA ASP A 37 -9.79 5.01 -4.70
C ASP A 37 -10.13 4.91 -6.19
N VAL A 38 -9.62 3.89 -6.87
CA VAL A 38 -9.94 3.59 -8.26
C VAL A 38 -11.20 2.70 -8.35
N ILE A 39 -11.50 1.95 -7.29
CA ILE A 39 -12.68 1.08 -7.19
C ILE A 39 -13.77 1.82 -6.40
N GLU A 40 -14.71 2.41 -7.13
CA GLU A 40 -15.76 3.26 -6.56
C GLU A 40 -16.64 2.52 -5.53
N GLU A 41 -16.99 1.27 -5.78
CA GLU A 41 -17.82 0.46 -4.88
C GLU A 41 -17.17 0.31 -3.49
N ASN A 42 -15.88 0.01 -3.45
CA ASN A 42 -15.12 -0.11 -2.19
C ASN A 42 -15.11 1.22 -1.42
N MET A 43 -14.98 2.32 -2.14
CA MET A 43 -14.95 3.66 -1.56
C MET A 43 -16.32 4.09 -1.03
N LEU A 44 -17.41 3.73 -1.73
CA LEU A 44 -18.79 3.96 -1.28
C LEU A 44 -19.07 3.23 0.04
N GLU A 45 -18.66 1.96 0.15
CA GLU A 45 -18.78 1.20 1.39
C GLU A 45 -18.04 1.89 2.56
N THR A 46 -16.80 2.32 2.34
CA THR A 46 -16.03 3.06 3.37
C THR A 46 -16.74 4.35 3.76
N TYR A 47 -17.25 5.10 2.78
CA TYR A 47 -17.97 6.34 3.03
C TYR A 47 -19.22 6.13 3.88
N GLU A 48 -20.01 5.10 3.58
CA GLU A 48 -21.23 4.78 4.34
C GLU A 48 -20.93 4.37 5.79
N ILE A 49 -19.89 3.54 6.00
CA ILE A 49 -19.46 3.12 7.33
C ILE A 49 -19.04 4.36 8.15
N VAL A 50 -18.12 5.16 7.62
CA VAL A 50 -17.52 6.27 8.36
C VAL A 50 -18.52 7.39 8.60
N SER A 51 -19.40 7.69 7.63
CA SER A 51 -20.45 8.70 7.81
C SER A 51 -21.42 8.35 8.94
N LYS A 52 -21.68 7.06 9.18
CA LYS A 52 -22.52 6.61 10.30
C LYS A 52 -21.79 6.66 11.64
N GLU A 53 -20.50 6.28 11.66
CA GLU A 53 -19.70 6.23 12.88
C GLU A 53 -19.24 7.62 13.35
N SER A 54 -19.02 8.55 12.43
CA SER A 54 -18.43 9.86 12.70
C SER A 54 -19.20 11.00 11.97
N PRO A 55 -20.47 11.25 12.29
CA PRO A 55 -21.34 12.19 11.55
C PRO A 55 -20.93 13.67 11.69
N GLY A 56 -19.97 13.98 12.58
CA GLY A 56 -19.57 15.38 12.87
C GLY A 56 -18.39 15.89 12.05
N ILE A 57 -17.82 15.05 11.15
CA ILE A 57 -16.66 15.44 10.32
C ILE A 57 -17.08 15.68 8.86
N THR A 58 -16.25 16.42 8.12
CA THR A 58 -16.37 16.51 6.66
C THR A 58 -15.64 15.31 6.06
N LEU A 59 -16.39 14.41 5.41
CA LEU A 59 -15.86 13.25 4.70
C LEU A 59 -16.16 13.41 3.21
N THR A 60 -15.14 13.37 2.36
CA THR A 60 -15.29 13.43 0.91
C THR A 60 -14.65 12.23 0.23
N LYS A 61 -15.15 11.87 -0.95
CA LYS A 61 -14.71 10.68 -1.71
C LYS A 61 -14.54 11.02 -3.17
N HIS A 62 -13.46 10.56 -3.78
CA HIS A 62 -13.06 10.92 -5.14
C HIS A 62 -12.56 9.71 -5.91
N VAL A 63 -13.05 9.48 -7.12
CA VAL A 63 -12.49 8.44 -8.00
C VAL A 63 -11.21 8.98 -8.63
N CYS A 64 -10.07 8.35 -8.31
CA CYS A 64 -8.77 8.76 -8.79
C CYS A 64 -7.83 7.56 -8.96
N ASP A 65 -7.30 7.42 -10.16
CA ASP A 65 -6.12 6.59 -10.41
C ASP A 65 -4.86 7.41 -10.10
N VAL A 66 -4.20 7.09 -8.99
CA VAL A 66 -3.01 7.81 -8.53
C VAL A 66 -1.81 7.70 -9.49
N SER A 67 -1.81 6.74 -10.41
CA SER A 67 -0.79 6.62 -11.45
C SER A 67 -0.98 7.61 -12.62
N ASN A 68 -2.09 8.34 -12.63
CA ASN A 68 -2.40 9.36 -13.63
C ASN A 68 -2.31 10.76 -13.01
N GLU A 69 -1.29 11.53 -13.42
CA GLU A 69 -1.00 12.84 -12.85
C GLU A 69 -2.15 13.84 -13.02
N GLU A 70 -2.85 13.83 -14.16
CA GLU A 70 -3.99 14.73 -14.41
C GLU A 70 -5.15 14.43 -13.46
N GLN A 71 -5.41 13.15 -13.18
CA GLN A 71 -6.42 12.76 -12.19
C GLN A 71 -6.02 13.17 -10.77
N VAL A 72 -4.75 13.08 -10.42
CA VAL A 72 -4.24 13.51 -9.11
C VAL A 72 -4.37 15.03 -8.96
N ILE A 73 -4.07 15.82 -9.99
CA ILE A 73 -4.25 17.27 -9.96
C ILE A 73 -5.74 17.62 -9.76
N ARG A 74 -6.63 17.00 -10.54
CA ARG A 74 -8.09 17.16 -10.36
C ARG A 74 -8.53 16.78 -8.95
N PHE A 75 -8.10 15.63 -8.46
CA PHE A 75 -8.40 15.17 -7.09
C PHE A 75 -7.99 16.20 -6.04
N LYS A 76 -6.79 16.77 -6.14
CA LYS A 76 -6.32 17.83 -5.24
C LYS A 76 -7.24 19.06 -5.30
N ASP A 77 -7.65 19.51 -6.49
CA ASP A 77 -8.53 20.68 -6.64
C ASP A 77 -9.92 20.43 -6.05
N GLU A 78 -10.50 19.25 -6.27
CA GLU A 78 -11.76 18.81 -5.68
C GLU A 78 -11.67 18.76 -4.15
N VAL A 79 -10.62 18.18 -3.57
CA VAL A 79 -10.39 18.12 -2.12
C VAL A 79 -10.37 19.52 -1.51
N LEU A 80 -9.59 20.44 -2.04
CA LEU A 80 -9.49 21.80 -1.51
C LEU A 80 -10.83 22.53 -1.58
N SER A 81 -11.56 22.36 -2.67
CA SER A 81 -12.90 22.95 -2.86
C SER A 81 -13.94 22.37 -1.91
N GLU A 82 -14.05 21.05 -1.78
CA GLU A 82 -15.08 20.38 -0.98
C GLU A 82 -14.79 20.50 0.54
N GLN A 83 -13.52 20.45 0.93
CA GLN A 83 -13.10 20.70 2.32
C GLN A 83 -13.10 22.20 2.67
N LYS A 84 -13.32 23.09 1.69
CA LYS A 84 -13.33 24.55 1.83
C LYS A 84 -12.07 25.08 2.52
N THR A 85 -10.92 24.65 2.04
CA THR A 85 -9.62 24.94 2.62
C THR A 85 -8.56 25.18 1.53
N GLU A 86 -7.49 25.89 1.88
CA GLU A 86 -6.28 26.01 1.06
C GLU A 86 -5.14 25.13 1.60
N THR A 87 -5.34 24.53 2.78
CA THR A 87 -4.30 23.76 3.48
C THR A 87 -4.75 22.35 3.82
N ILE A 88 -3.83 21.40 3.84
CA ILE A 88 -4.02 20.08 4.42
C ILE A 88 -2.94 19.78 5.44
N ASN A 89 -3.25 18.97 6.45
CA ASN A 89 -2.32 18.63 7.50
C ASN A 89 -1.66 17.25 7.28
N LEU A 90 -2.40 16.30 6.71
CA LEU A 90 -1.97 14.91 6.60
C LEU A 90 -2.17 14.42 5.17
N LEU A 91 -1.12 13.83 4.59
CA LEU A 91 -1.22 13.10 3.32
C LEU A 91 -0.74 11.67 3.52
N PHE A 92 -1.66 10.72 3.41
CA PHE A 92 -1.38 9.29 3.42
C PHE A 92 -1.32 8.77 1.99
N ASN A 93 -0.13 8.60 1.46
CA ASN A 93 0.13 7.90 0.22
C ASN A 93 0.08 6.39 0.50
N ASN A 94 -1.14 5.85 0.59
CA ASN A 94 -1.39 4.47 0.96
C ASN A 94 -1.80 3.60 -0.23
N ALA A 95 -2.32 4.18 -1.31
CA ALA A 95 -2.70 3.43 -2.51
C ALA A 95 -1.55 2.55 -3.03
N GLY A 96 -1.86 1.33 -3.36
CA GLY A 96 -0.89 0.38 -3.89
C GLY A 96 -1.56 -0.90 -4.40
N ILE A 97 -0.88 -1.57 -5.30
CA ILE A 97 -1.24 -2.89 -5.82
C ILE A 97 -0.05 -3.84 -5.67
N GLY A 98 -0.33 -5.13 -5.60
CA GLY A 98 0.71 -6.15 -5.74
C GLY A 98 1.09 -6.36 -7.21
N GLY A 99 1.89 -7.38 -7.49
CA GLY A 99 2.24 -7.78 -8.85
C GLY A 99 3.65 -7.40 -9.29
N GLY A 100 3.85 -7.29 -10.60
CA GLY A 100 5.17 -7.01 -11.17
C GLY A 100 6.17 -8.14 -10.91
N GLY A 101 5.76 -9.40 -11.09
CA GLY A 101 6.49 -10.61 -10.79
C GLY A 101 7.87 -10.70 -11.45
N SER A 102 8.03 -11.69 -12.35
CA SER A 102 9.31 -11.92 -13.04
C SER A 102 9.58 -10.82 -14.07
N PHE A 103 10.77 -10.23 -14.03
CA PHE A 103 11.21 -9.30 -15.08
C PHE A 103 11.44 -10.00 -16.44
N VAL A 104 11.66 -11.31 -16.40
CA VAL A 104 11.90 -12.13 -17.60
C VAL A 104 10.58 -12.54 -18.29
N ASP A 105 9.56 -12.88 -17.48
CA ASP A 105 8.34 -13.51 -17.99
C ASP A 105 7.09 -12.58 -17.96
N SER A 106 7.08 -11.53 -17.12
CA SER A 106 5.94 -10.61 -17.03
C SER A 106 5.87 -9.65 -18.21
N SER A 107 4.67 -9.21 -18.58
CA SER A 107 4.51 -8.20 -19.61
C SER A 107 5.06 -6.84 -19.15
N ARG A 108 5.45 -6.02 -20.11
CA ARG A 108 5.91 -4.66 -19.85
C ARG A 108 4.82 -3.81 -19.21
N GLU A 109 3.60 -3.96 -19.70
CA GLU A 109 2.41 -3.23 -19.24
C GLU A 109 2.10 -3.52 -17.78
N GLU A 110 2.13 -4.80 -17.38
CA GLU A 110 1.91 -5.22 -15.99
C GLU A 110 3.01 -4.68 -15.08
N TRP A 111 4.27 -4.77 -15.52
CA TRP A 111 5.40 -4.26 -14.76
C TRP A 111 5.31 -2.74 -14.55
N GLU A 112 5.08 -1.98 -15.63
CA GLU A 112 4.96 -0.52 -15.59
C GLU A 112 3.73 -0.07 -14.80
N ARG A 113 2.61 -0.79 -14.90
CA ARG A 113 1.39 -0.49 -14.13
C ARG A 113 1.63 -0.62 -12.62
N CYS A 114 2.26 -1.69 -12.17
CA CYS A 114 2.59 -1.87 -10.76
C CYS A 114 3.53 -0.77 -10.26
N PHE A 115 4.58 -0.47 -11.02
CA PHE A 115 5.52 0.60 -10.69
C PHE A 115 4.84 1.97 -10.65
N ALA A 116 3.97 2.26 -11.62
CA ALA A 116 3.28 3.54 -11.70
C ALA A 116 2.35 3.78 -10.50
N VAL A 117 1.55 2.79 -10.11
CA VAL A 117 0.67 2.94 -8.95
C VAL A 117 1.49 3.07 -7.67
N CYS A 118 2.50 2.21 -7.47
CA CYS A 118 3.23 2.12 -6.20
C CYS A 118 4.31 3.21 -6.02
N TRP A 119 4.85 3.79 -7.10
CA TRP A 119 5.85 4.86 -7.04
C TRP A 119 5.33 6.19 -7.57
N TYR A 120 4.89 6.27 -8.84
CA TYR A 120 4.41 7.55 -9.36
C TYR A 120 3.18 8.05 -8.62
N GLY A 121 2.31 7.17 -8.12
CA GLY A 121 1.19 7.55 -7.26
C GLY A 121 1.65 8.31 -6.02
N VAL A 122 2.68 7.82 -5.32
CA VAL A 122 3.28 8.51 -4.18
C VAL A 122 3.90 9.84 -4.59
N TYR A 123 4.64 9.87 -5.69
CA TYR A 123 5.29 11.08 -6.19
C TYR A 123 4.28 12.15 -6.63
N TYR A 124 3.29 11.79 -7.45
CA TYR A 124 2.29 12.73 -7.97
C TYR A 124 1.43 13.31 -6.84
N CYS A 125 0.93 12.48 -5.93
CA CYS A 125 0.16 12.96 -4.80
C CYS A 125 1.00 13.86 -3.88
N SER A 126 2.23 13.46 -3.55
CA SER A 126 3.13 14.30 -2.76
C SER A 126 3.38 15.64 -3.43
N ARG A 127 3.65 15.64 -4.75
CA ARG A 127 3.91 16.87 -5.51
C ARG A 127 2.71 17.79 -5.59
N ALA A 128 1.50 17.22 -5.83
CA ALA A 128 0.27 17.99 -5.96
C ALA A 128 -0.17 18.65 -4.65
N PHE A 129 -0.08 17.91 -3.53
CA PHE A 129 -0.53 18.40 -2.23
C PHE A 129 0.54 19.16 -1.43
N MET A 130 1.82 19.10 -1.80
CA MET A 130 2.91 19.76 -1.06
C MET A 130 2.69 21.25 -0.84
N PRO A 131 2.23 22.06 -1.83
CA PRO A 131 1.97 23.49 -1.57
C PRO A 131 0.96 23.71 -0.44
N SER A 132 -0.12 22.92 -0.38
CA SER A 132 -1.15 23.01 0.66
C SER A 132 -0.67 22.49 2.01
N MET A 133 0.25 21.55 2.04
CA MET A 133 0.92 21.09 3.27
C MET A 133 1.86 22.18 3.81
N VAL A 134 2.71 22.75 2.95
CA VAL A 134 3.64 23.82 3.33
C VAL A 134 2.91 25.06 3.84
N ALA A 135 1.73 25.37 3.30
CA ALA A 135 0.89 26.48 3.76
C ALA A 135 0.18 26.22 5.10
N SER A 136 0.18 24.98 5.60
CA SER A 136 -0.41 24.64 6.89
C SER A 136 0.51 25.03 8.07
N SER A 137 -0.06 25.15 9.27
CA SER A 137 0.74 25.42 10.48
C SER A 137 1.53 24.24 11.01
N GLU A 138 1.10 23.01 10.70
CA GLU A 138 1.76 21.75 10.96
C GLU A 138 1.24 20.70 9.99
N GLY A 139 2.09 19.74 9.62
CA GLY A 139 1.67 18.67 8.73
C GLY A 139 2.56 17.42 8.81
N HIS A 140 2.09 16.33 8.21
CA HIS A 140 2.84 15.09 8.14
C HIS A 140 2.56 14.37 6.82
N LEU A 141 3.61 13.99 6.11
CA LEU A 141 3.56 13.16 4.91
C LEU A 141 3.83 11.71 5.28
N ILE A 142 2.92 10.81 4.94
CA ILE A 142 3.00 9.39 5.28
C ILE A 142 3.03 8.58 4.00
N ASN A 143 4.15 7.93 3.71
CA ASN A 143 4.37 7.17 2.49
C ASN A 143 4.41 5.66 2.81
N THR A 144 3.51 4.89 2.23
CA THR A 144 3.44 3.44 2.42
C THR A 144 4.41 2.72 1.47
N SER A 145 5.54 2.29 2.02
CA SER A 145 6.45 1.34 1.41
C SER A 145 5.98 -0.10 1.71
N SER A 146 6.86 -1.00 2.10
CA SER A 146 6.64 -2.40 2.44
C SER A 146 7.91 -2.97 3.07
N VAL A 147 7.86 -4.16 3.66
CA VAL A 147 9.06 -4.99 3.88
C VAL A 147 9.82 -5.23 2.58
N ASN A 148 9.12 -5.27 1.43
CA ASN A 148 9.76 -5.30 0.11
C ASN A 148 10.51 -4.01 -0.27
N GLY A 149 10.46 -2.97 0.55
CA GLY A 149 11.26 -1.75 0.40
C GLY A 149 12.62 -1.82 1.08
N PHE A 150 12.93 -2.87 1.83
CA PHE A 150 14.26 -3.15 2.37
C PHE A 150 14.76 -4.58 2.08
N TRP A 151 13.88 -5.48 1.68
CA TRP A 151 14.21 -6.84 1.25
C TRP A 151 13.39 -7.22 0.01
N ALA A 152 14.03 -7.26 -1.17
CA ALA A 152 13.32 -7.35 -2.45
C ALA A 152 12.73 -8.72 -2.78
N SER A 153 13.22 -9.81 -2.18
CA SER A 153 12.87 -11.19 -2.58
C SER A 153 12.34 -12.02 -1.43
N LEU A 154 11.33 -11.53 -0.74
CA LEU A 154 10.64 -12.27 0.31
C LEU A 154 10.00 -13.54 -0.25
N GLY A 155 10.26 -14.69 0.40
CA GLY A 155 9.66 -15.98 0.04
C GLY A 155 10.16 -16.58 -1.26
N GLY A 156 11.26 -16.08 -1.84
CA GLY A 156 11.86 -16.64 -3.06
C GLY A 156 11.06 -16.39 -4.35
N THR A 157 9.97 -15.65 -4.29
CA THR A 157 9.15 -15.29 -5.46
C THR A 157 9.60 -13.95 -6.05
N PRO A 158 9.73 -13.82 -7.38
CA PRO A 158 10.07 -12.54 -7.99
C PRO A 158 8.97 -11.47 -7.76
N HIS A 159 9.38 -10.29 -7.30
CA HIS A 159 8.52 -9.10 -7.14
C HIS A 159 9.24 -7.86 -7.67
N THR A 160 9.78 -7.94 -8.89
CA THR A 160 10.77 -6.98 -9.38
C THR A 160 10.24 -5.55 -9.47
N SER A 161 9.06 -5.34 -10.02
CA SER A 161 8.43 -4.02 -10.13
C SER A 161 8.00 -3.48 -8.77
N TYR A 162 7.29 -4.31 -7.99
CA TYR A 162 6.81 -3.93 -6.68
C TYR A 162 7.95 -3.56 -5.73
N SER A 163 8.97 -4.40 -5.65
CA SER A 163 10.14 -4.12 -4.81
C SER A 163 10.88 -2.87 -5.26
N ALA A 164 11.11 -2.70 -6.57
CA ALA A 164 11.75 -1.49 -7.09
C ALA A 164 10.98 -0.22 -6.69
N ALA A 165 9.64 -0.23 -6.83
CA ALA A 165 8.78 0.88 -6.41
C ALA A 165 8.85 1.13 -4.88
N LYS A 166 8.81 0.08 -4.06
CA LYS A 166 8.82 0.20 -2.60
C LYS A 166 10.18 0.65 -2.04
N PHE A 167 11.30 0.26 -2.69
CA PHE A 167 12.62 0.84 -2.42
C PHE A 167 12.67 2.33 -2.81
N ALA A 168 12.10 2.71 -3.96
CA ALA A 168 12.01 4.12 -4.37
C ALA A 168 11.23 4.95 -3.35
N VAL A 169 10.07 4.46 -2.88
CA VAL A 169 9.27 5.12 -1.83
C VAL A 169 10.08 5.29 -0.54
N LYS A 170 10.82 4.27 -0.12
CA LYS A 170 11.68 4.35 1.07
C LYS A 170 12.77 5.40 0.88
N GLY A 171 13.55 5.32 -0.21
CA GLY A 171 14.64 6.26 -0.47
C GLY A 171 14.15 7.71 -0.57
N PHE A 172 13.01 7.93 -1.24
CA PHE A 172 12.37 9.25 -1.30
C PHE A 172 11.99 9.77 0.08
N SER A 173 11.33 8.95 0.90
CA SER A 173 10.90 9.34 2.25
C SER A 173 12.08 9.66 3.16
N GLU A 174 13.17 8.90 3.09
CA GLU A 174 14.39 9.16 3.84
C GLU A 174 15.06 10.47 3.40
N ALA A 175 15.08 10.76 2.10
CA ALA A 175 15.62 12.02 1.59
C ALA A 175 14.81 13.25 2.04
N LEU A 176 13.49 13.10 2.18
CA LEU A 176 12.61 14.17 2.66
C LEU A 176 12.85 14.53 4.14
N LEU A 177 13.48 13.70 4.95
CA LEU A 177 13.84 14.04 6.34
C LEU A 177 14.71 15.30 6.40
N ASP A 178 15.75 15.33 5.60
CA ASP A 178 16.66 16.48 5.55
C ASP A 178 16.06 17.66 4.77
N ASP A 179 15.33 17.38 3.70
CA ASP A 179 14.65 18.43 2.94
C ASP A 179 13.63 19.18 3.81
N PHE A 180 12.76 18.48 4.53
CA PHE A 180 11.77 19.12 5.40
C PHE A 180 12.44 19.83 6.58
N ARG A 181 13.48 19.26 7.16
CA ARG A 181 14.23 19.92 8.24
C ARG A 181 14.77 21.30 7.83
N ILE A 182 15.13 21.46 6.55
CA ILE A 182 15.70 22.72 6.01
C ILE A 182 14.60 23.64 5.48
N ASN A 183 13.69 23.10 4.66
CA ASN A 183 12.81 23.91 3.83
C ASN A 183 11.36 23.98 4.34
N ALA A 184 10.93 23.05 5.23
CA ALA A 184 9.60 22.98 5.78
C ALA A 184 9.59 22.36 7.19
N PRO A 185 10.27 22.97 8.21
CA PRO A 185 10.52 22.34 9.51
C PRO A 185 9.27 22.06 10.35
N HIS A 186 8.11 22.57 9.95
CA HIS A 186 6.81 22.28 10.54
C HIS A 186 6.15 21.00 9.97
N LEU A 187 6.76 20.38 8.96
CA LEU A 187 6.30 19.14 8.37
C LEU A 187 7.12 17.96 8.86
N GLY A 188 6.43 16.88 9.25
CA GLY A 188 7.02 15.57 9.46
C GLY A 188 6.92 14.67 8.22
N VAL A 189 7.72 13.63 8.19
CA VAL A 189 7.59 12.56 7.19
C VAL A 189 7.75 11.20 7.83
N SER A 190 6.90 10.24 7.45
CA SER A 190 7.02 8.83 7.84
C SER A 190 7.05 7.93 6.62
N VAL A 191 7.94 6.95 6.66
CA VAL A 191 7.86 5.77 5.78
C VAL A 191 7.28 4.61 6.56
N VAL A 192 6.17 4.07 6.06
CA VAL A 192 5.46 2.92 6.63
C VAL A 192 5.90 1.66 5.91
N MET A 193 6.29 0.64 6.66
CA MET A 193 6.84 -0.62 6.14
C MET A 193 6.08 -1.80 6.74
N PRO A 194 4.91 -2.14 6.17
CA PRO A 194 4.11 -3.26 6.63
C PRO A 194 4.74 -4.61 6.25
N GLY A 195 4.60 -5.58 7.14
CA GLY A 195 4.74 -7.00 6.85
C GLY A 195 3.47 -7.57 6.21
N HIS A 196 3.06 -8.78 6.61
CA HIS A 196 1.83 -9.38 6.12
C HIS A 196 0.62 -8.82 6.88
N ILE A 197 -0.15 -7.96 6.21
CA ILE A 197 -1.35 -7.32 6.74
C ILE A 197 -2.59 -7.86 6.05
N GLY A 198 -3.62 -8.19 6.83
CA GLY A 198 -4.92 -8.70 6.38
C GLY A 198 -5.69 -7.66 5.55
N THR A 199 -5.39 -7.57 4.26
CA THR A 199 -6.01 -6.63 3.33
C THR A 199 -6.47 -7.30 2.05
N SER A 200 -7.35 -6.64 1.31
CA SER A 200 -7.83 -7.11 0.01
C SER A 200 -6.85 -6.78 -1.15
N ILE A 201 -5.57 -6.50 -0.86
CA ILE A 201 -4.61 -6.09 -1.90
C ILE A 201 -4.48 -7.14 -3.02
N ALA A 202 -4.40 -8.43 -2.69
CA ALA A 202 -4.30 -9.51 -3.67
C ALA A 202 -5.56 -9.59 -4.55
N ILE A 203 -6.75 -9.45 -3.95
CA ILE A 203 -8.03 -9.46 -4.65
C ILE A 203 -8.16 -8.24 -5.57
N ASN A 204 -7.90 -7.04 -5.05
CA ASN A 204 -8.03 -5.79 -5.78
C ASN A 204 -6.98 -5.65 -6.89
N THR A 205 -5.75 -6.15 -6.68
CA THR A 205 -4.72 -6.20 -7.72
C THR A 205 -5.23 -6.95 -8.96
N GLY A 206 -5.85 -8.11 -8.76
CA GLY A 206 -6.46 -8.88 -9.86
C GLY A 206 -7.52 -8.07 -10.62
N LYS A 207 -8.38 -7.33 -9.91
CA LYS A 207 -9.38 -6.47 -10.54
C LYS A 207 -8.75 -5.31 -11.33
N ILE A 208 -7.73 -4.65 -10.77
CA ILE A 208 -7.09 -3.46 -11.36
C ILE A 208 -6.24 -3.82 -12.58
N ILE A 209 -5.45 -4.89 -12.50
CA ILE A 209 -4.60 -5.34 -13.62
C ILE A 209 -5.45 -5.91 -14.76
N ASN A 210 -6.53 -6.61 -14.44
CA ASN A 210 -7.42 -7.24 -15.43
C ASN A 210 -8.60 -6.33 -15.83
N SER A 211 -8.62 -5.05 -15.44
CA SER A 211 -9.65 -4.10 -15.92
C SER A 211 -9.21 -3.42 -17.20
N ASN A 212 -10.17 -3.25 -18.13
CA ASN A 212 -9.99 -2.35 -19.25
C ASN A 212 -10.04 -0.88 -18.79
N LEU A 213 -9.73 0.06 -19.71
CA LEU A 213 -9.78 1.51 -19.43
C LEU A 213 -11.15 2.02 -18.94
N SER A 214 -12.20 1.23 -19.10
CA SER A 214 -13.57 1.53 -18.62
C SER A 214 -13.87 0.94 -17.24
N GLY A 215 -12.88 0.31 -16.55
CA GLY A 215 -13.07 -0.26 -15.21
C GLY A 215 -13.81 -1.60 -15.18
N THR A 216 -14.15 -2.18 -16.32
CA THR A 216 -14.80 -3.50 -16.38
C THR A 216 -13.77 -4.60 -16.17
N SER A 217 -13.94 -5.40 -15.13
CA SER A 217 -13.09 -6.57 -14.86
C SER A 217 -13.18 -7.56 -16.03
N ILE A 218 -12.03 -7.88 -16.61
CA ILE A 218 -11.91 -8.91 -17.65
C ILE A 218 -11.37 -10.16 -16.96
N GLU A 219 -12.10 -11.28 -17.07
CA GLU A 219 -11.54 -12.56 -16.64
C GLU A 219 -10.34 -12.92 -17.53
N ARG A 220 -9.27 -13.43 -16.89
CA ARG A 220 -8.11 -13.93 -17.64
C ARG A 220 -8.53 -15.02 -18.62
N SER A 221 -8.07 -14.90 -19.84
CA SER A 221 -8.29 -15.91 -20.89
C SER A 221 -7.66 -17.26 -20.48
N ASP A 222 -8.09 -18.34 -21.09
CA ASP A 222 -7.50 -19.67 -20.86
C ASP A 222 -6.02 -19.70 -21.20
N GLU A 223 -5.57 -18.93 -22.22
CA GLU A 223 -4.15 -18.81 -22.58
C GLU A 223 -3.35 -18.14 -21.46
N GLU A 224 -3.86 -17.06 -20.87
CA GLU A 224 -3.22 -16.39 -19.72
C GLU A 224 -3.22 -17.28 -18.50
N MET A 225 -4.31 -18.01 -18.23
CA MET A 225 -4.39 -18.97 -17.13
C MET A 225 -3.44 -20.15 -17.31
N GLN A 226 -3.20 -20.59 -18.55
CA GLN A 226 -2.21 -21.63 -18.83
C GLN A 226 -0.80 -21.13 -18.48
N LYS A 227 -0.45 -19.89 -18.82
CA LYS A 227 0.84 -19.27 -18.43
C LYS A 227 0.99 -19.18 -16.91
N VAL A 228 -0.09 -18.80 -16.22
CA VAL A 228 -0.11 -18.76 -14.74
C VAL A 228 0.15 -20.14 -14.15
N LYS A 229 -0.51 -21.18 -14.66
CA LYS A 229 -0.29 -22.58 -14.24
C LYS A 229 1.16 -23.02 -14.47
N GLU A 230 1.74 -22.72 -15.63
CA GLU A 230 3.12 -23.02 -15.94
C GLU A 230 4.11 -22.33 -14.99
N ASN A 231 3.84 -21.07 -14.64
CA ASN A 231 4.65 -20.36 -13.66
C ASN A 231 4.50 -20.93 -12.25
N MET A 232 3.31 -21.33 -11.82
CA MET A 232 3.10 -22.01 -10.55
C MET A 232 3.91 -23.31 -10.49
N ILE A 233 3.95 -24.08 -11.58
CA ILE A 233 4.75 -25.32 -11.69
C ILE A 233 6.25 -25.00 -11.61
N LYS A 234 6.74 -23.98 -12.32
CA LYS A 234 8.14 -23.53 -12.26
C LYS A 234 8.57 -23.18 -10.83
N LEU A 235 7.64 -22.61 -10.03
CA LEU A 235 7.84 -22.25 -8.63
C LEU A 235 7.64 -23.44 -7.66
N GLY A 236 7.44 -24.65 -8.17
CA GLY A 236 7.34 -25.86 -7.37
C GLY A 236 5.94 -26.19 -6.85
N ALA A 237 4.90 -25.45 -7.25
CA ALA A 237 3.54 -25.77 -6.84
C ALA A 237 3.06 -27.09 -7.46
N PRO A 238 2.40 -27.97 -6.68
CA PRO A 238 2.00 -29.32 -7.14
C PRO A 238 0.68 -29.25 -7.94
N VAL A 239 0.63 -28.43 -8.98
CA VAL A 239 -0.60 -28.15 -9.76
C VAL A 239 -0.61 -28.77 -11.15
N HIS A 240 0.29 -29.70 -11.45
CA HIS A 240 0.42 -30.34 -12.76
C HIS A 240 -0.90 -30.92 -13.30
N ASN A 241 -1.67 -31.58 -12.45
CA ASN A 241 -2.90 -32.30 -12.81
C ASN A 241 -4.17 -31.45 -12.65
N GLN A 242 -4.06 -30.19 -12.26
CA GLN A 242 -5.23 -29.32 -12.03
C GLN A 242 -5.75 -28.75 -13.36
N SER A 243 -7.09 -28.64 -13.50
CA SER A 243 -7.70 -27.92 -14.61
C SER A 243 -7.50 -26.39 -14.44
N LEU A 244 -7.73 -25.62 -15.51
CA LEU A 244 -7.64 -24.16 -15.44
C LEU A 244 -8.66 -23.57 -14.44
N ASP A 245 -9.85 -24.16 -14.34
CA ASP A 245 -10.85 -23.73 -13.35
C ASP A 245 -10.41 -24.02 -11.93
N GLN A 246 -9.75 -25.15 -11.68
CA GLN A 246 -9.14 -25.43 -10.38
C GLN A 246 -8.00 -24.45 -10.06
N ILE A 247 -7.21 -24.04 -11.08
CA ILE A 247 -6.19 -22.99 -10.88
C ILE A 247 -6.84 -21.64 -10.53
N ARG A 248 -7.96 -21.27 -11.16
CA ARG A 248 -8.71 -20.04 -10.81
C ARG A 248 -9.16 -20.08 -9.34
N GLU A 249 -9.72 -21.21 -8.88
CA GLU A 249 -10.13 -21.35 -7.47
C GLU A 249 -8.94 -21.32 -6.50
N ILE A 250 -7.83 -21.97 -6.80
CA ILE A 250 -6.60 -21.91 -5.98
C ILE A 250 -6.10 -20.46 -5.85
N ILE A 251 -6.09 -19.67 -6.93
CA ILE A 251 -5.68 -18.26 -6.89
C ILE A 251 -6.63 -17.46 -5.99
N LYS A 252 -7.93 -17.69 -6.11
CA LYS A 252 -8.94 -17.02 -5.30
C LYS A 252 -8.84 -17.39 -3.81
N GLU A 253 -8.65 -18.67 -3.51
CA GLU A 253 -8.43 -19.16 -2.15
C GLU A 253 -7.16 -18.52 -1.55
N ARG A 254 -6.02 -18.51 -2.27
CA ARG A 254 -4.80 -17.84 -1.81
C ARG A 254 -5.00 -16.36 -1.55
N ALA A 255 -5.76 -15.66 -2.40
CA ALA A 255 -6.05 -14.25 -2.19
C ALA A 255 -6.93 -14.00 -0.96
N ASN A 256 -7.85 -14.90 -0.66
CA ASN A 256 -8.67 -14.86 0.56
C ASN A 256 -7.84 -15.20 1.80
N SER A 257 -7.03 -16.27 1.77
CA SER A 257 -6.13 -16.64 2.88
C SER A 257 -5.14 -15.51 3.18
N PHE A 258 -4.59 -14.84 2.16
CA PHE A 258 -3.74 -13.68 2.39
C PHE A 258 -4.42 -12.60 3.23
N LYS A 259 -5.74 -12.43 3.09
CA LYS A 259 -6.51 -11.47 3.87
C LYS A 259 -6.89 -11.99 5.26
N GLU A 260 -7.31 -13.26 5.33
CA GLU A 260 -7.97 -13.81 6.52
C GLU A 260 -6.96 -14.38 7.54
N ASP A 261 -5.85 -14.95 7.05
CA ASP A 261 -4.84 -15.62 7.87
C ASP A 261 -3.64 -14.70 8.24
N ALA A 262 -3.74 -13.41 7.94
CA ALA A 262 -2.66 -12.47 8.22
C ALA A 262 -2.45 -12.26 9.74
N PRO A 263 -1.19 -12.21 10.20
CA PRO A 263 -0.86 -12.03 11.62
C PRO A 263 -1.22 -10.64 12.17
N THR A 264 -1.44 -9.67 11.29
CA THR A 264 -1.80 -8.29 11.67
C THR A 264 -3.01 -7.86 10.84
N THR A 265 -4.04 -7.37 11.51
CA THR A 265 -5.24 -6.84 10.85
C THR A 265 -4.99 -5.44 10.27
N ALA A 266 -5.82 -5.04 9.31
CA ALA A 266 -5.79 -3.68 8.76
C ALA A 266 -6.06 -2.60 9.83
N ALA A 267 -6.92 -2.90 10.82
CA ALA A 267 -7.24 -1.98 11.91
C ALA A 267 -6.04 -1.77 12.85
N GLU A 268 -5.36 -2.83 13.25
CA GLU A 268 -4.12 -2.76 14.05
C GLU A 268 -3.03 -2.01 13.30
N ALA A 269 -2.88 -2.28 12.00
CA ALA A 269 -1.92 -1.58 11.15
C ALA A 269 -2.19 -0.07 11.10
N ALA A 270 -3.45 0.35 10.93
CA ALA A 270 -3.82 1.76 10.94
C ALA A 270 -3.53 2.42 12.29
N THR A 271 -3.83 1.75 13.41
CA THR A 271 -3.50 2.24 14.75
C THR A 271 -2.00 2.48 14.90
N VAL A 272 -1.15 1.51 14.51
CA VAL A 272 0.33 1.64 14.58
C VAL A 272 0.82 2.82 13.72
N ILE A 273 0.21 3.04 12.54
CA ILE A 273 0.56 4.19 11.68
C ILE A 273 0.21 5.50 12.39
N LEU A 274 -1.02 5.64 12.87
CA LEU A 274 -1.51 6.87 13.49
C LEU A 274 -0.74 7.23 14.77
N ASP A 275 -0.44 6.25 15.60
CA ASP A 275 0.40 6.44 16.79
C ASP A 275 1.83 6.83 16.41
N GLY A 276 2.40 6.20 15.39
CA GLY A 276 3.71 6.58 14.85
C GLY A 276 3.76 8.02 14.34
N VAL A 277 2.68 8.50 13.70
CA VAL A 277 2.55 9.89 13.26
C VAL A 277 2.47 10.85 14.44
N LYS A 278 1.68 10.53 15.48
CA LYS A 278 1.61 11.34 16.73
C LYS A 278 2.97 11.43 17.41
N GLU A 279 3.74 10.35 17.42
CA GLU A 279 5.08 10.29 18.00
C GLU A 279 6.18 10.86 17.08
N ASN A 280 5.81 11.35 15.89
CA ASN A 280 6.73 11.86 14.86
C ASN A 280 7.83 10.83 14.47
N LYS A 281 7.46 9.55 14.42
CA LYS A 281 8.35 8.48 13.97
C LYS A 281 8.53 8.56 12.47
N TRP A 282 9.76 8.73 12.01
CA TRP A 282 10.05 8.75 10.57
C TRP A 282 9.97 7.37 9.91
N ARG A 283 10.11 6.30 10.70
CA ARG A 283 10.11 4.91 10.24
C ARG A 283 9.16 4.08 11.07
N ILE A 284 8.14 3.51 10.43
CA ILE A 284 7.07 2.75 11.08
C ILE A 284 7.04 1.34 10.50
N LEU A 285 7.54 0.36 11.26
CA LEU A 285 7.41 -1.07 10.95
C LEU A 285 6.10 -1.59 11.52
N ILE A 286 5.36 -2.37 10.74
CA ILE A 286 4.08 -2.94 11.15
C ILE A 286 4.12 -4.46 11.06
N GLY A 287 3.85 -5.12 12.19
CA GLY A 287 3.92 -6.56 12.37
C GLY A 287 5.26 -7.00 12.96
N GLU A 288 5.24 -8.09 13.72
CA GLU A 288 6.45 -8.70 14.27
C GLU A 288 7.32 -9.30 13.16
N ASP A 289 6.69 -9.81 12.11
CA ASP A 289 7.35 -10.25 10.87
C ASP A 289 8.19 -9.14 10.22
N ALA A 290 7.64 -7.92 10.10
CA ALA A 290 8.39 -6.79 9.57
C ALA A 290 9.61 -6.44 10.42
N LYS A 291 9.50 -6.52 11.75
CA LYS A 291 10.61 -6.26 12.67
C LYS A 291 11.70 -7.33 12.59
N ALA A 292 11.29 -8.61 12.51
CA ALA A 292 12.22 -9.72 12.35
C ALA A 292 12.98 -9.63 11.03
N LEU A 293 12.26 -9.42 9.91
CA LEU A 293 12.84 -9.28 8.58
C LEU A 293 13.82 -8.09 8.49
N ASP A 294 13.49 -6.96 9.11
CA ASP A 294 14.38 -5.79 9.14
C ASP A 294 15.67 -6.07 9.92
N LYS A 295 15.57 -6.77 11.04
CA LYS A 295 16.71 -7.20 11.83
C LYS A 295 17.61 -8.11 10.98
N TRP A 296 17.07 -9.15 10.36
CA TRP A 296 17.84 -10.11 9.59
C TRP A 296 18.60 -9.47 8.42
N VAL A 297 17.92 -8.63 7.62
CA VAL A 297 18.58 -7.99 6.48
C VAL A 297 19.66 -7.00 6.88
N ARG A 298 19.60 -6.42 8.09
CA ARG A 298 20.62 -5.51 8.61
C ARG A 298 21.81 -6.24 9.22
N GLU A 299 21.58 -7.41 9.82
CA GLU A 299 22.63 -8.22 10.41
C GLU A 299 23.54 -8.87 9.36
N SER A 300 22.96 -9.33 8.23
CA SER A 300 23.68 -10.00 7.15
C SER A 300 23.10 -9.63 5.80
N PRO A 301 23.33 -8.41 5.29
CA PRO A 301 22.71 -7.92 4.07
C PRO A 301 23.12 -8.72 2.81
N GLU A 302 24.35 -9.26 2.76
CA GLU A 302 24.84 -10.11 1.67
C GLU A 302 24.17 -11.48 1.66
N ASP A 303 23.82 -12.02 2.83
CA ASP A 303 23.17 -13.32 2.98
C ASP A 303 21.64 -13.25 2.87
N ALA A 304 21.04 -12.05 2.88
CA ALA A 304 19.60 -11.87 2.84
C ALA A 304 18.92 -12.54 1.62
N TYR A 305 19.67 -12.75 0.54
CA TYR A 305 19.18 -13.40 -0.68
C TYR A 305 19.63 -14.86 -0.79
N ASN A 306 20.31 -15.39 0.22
CA ASN A 306 20.68 -16.79 0.32
C ASN A 306 19.52 -17.59 0.94
N ILE A 307 18.83 -18.39 0.11
CA ILE A 307 17.65 -19.15 0.55
C ILE A 307 17.98 -20.11 1.70
N SER A 308 19.12 -20.79 1.65
CA SER A 308 19.54 -21.73 2.71
C SER A 308 19.76 -21.01 4.05
N TYR A 309 20.45 -19.89 4.04
CA TYR A 309 20.66 -19.07 5.23
C TYR A 309 19.32 -18.58 5.84
N ASN A 310 18.42 -18.13 5.02
CA ASN A 310 17.11 -17.67 5.46
C ASN A 310 16.26 -18.78 6.08
N LEU A 311 16.30 -19.99 5.52
CA LEU A 311 15.61 -21.16 6.05
C LEU A 311 16.20 -21.61 7.41
N GLU A 312 17.50 -21.54 7.59
CA GLU A 312 18.17 -21.85 8.88
C GLU A 312 17.79 -20.83 9.95
N LYS A 313 17.87 -19.54 9.64
CA LYS A 313 17.47 -18.45 10.55
C LYS A 313 16.01 -18.58 11.01
N ARG A 314 15.10 -18.88 10.12
CA ARG A 314 13.66 -19.06 10.44
C ARG A 314 13.43 -20.24 11.38
N LYS A 315 14.16 -21.36 11.15
CA LYS A 315 14.11 -22.53 12.05
C LYS A 315 14.64 -22.22 13.45
N GLU A 316 15.70 -21.43 13.57
CA GLU A 316 16.25 -20.99 14.86
C GLU A 316 15.27 -20.11 15.65
N GLU A 317 14.45 -19.33 14.97
CA GLU A 317 13.44 -18.44 15.59
C GLU A 317 12.07 -19.12 15.79
N GLY A 318 11.93 -20.39 15.44
CA GLY A 318 10.72 -21.20 15.66
C GLY A 318 9.57 -20.90 14.69
N GLU A 319 9.85 -20.28 13.58
CA GLU A 319 8.86 -20.04 12.53
C GLU A 319 8.80 -21.22 11.56
N GLU A 320 7.72 -22.00 11.61
CA GLU A 320 7.34 -22.95 10.57
C GLU A 320 6.71 -22.18 9.42
N PHE A 321 7.49 -21.82 8.40
CA PHE A 321 6.95 -21.32 7.14
C PHE A 321 6.94 -22.45 6.11
N GLU A 322 5.77 -22.86 5.66
CA GLU A 322 5.63 -23.59 4.40
C GLU A 322 5.90 -22.60 3.24
N LEU A 323 6.86 -22.97 2.38
CA LEU A 323 7.21 -22.25 1.14
C LEU A 323 6.11 -22.42 0.09
#